data_5bac780c26adb1b5de3a6c8779ac5be7
#
_entry.id   5bac780c26adb1b5de3a6c8779ac5be7
#
_cell.length_a   1.000
_cell.length_b   1.000
_cell.length_c   1.000
_cell.angle_alpha   90.00
_cell.angle_beta   90.00
_cell.angle_gamma   90.00
#
_symmetry.space_group_name_H-M   'P 1'
#
loop_
_entity.id
_entity.type
_entity.pdbx_description
1 polymer ?
#
loop_
_entity_poly.entity_id
_entity_poly.type
_entity_poly.pdbx_seq_one_letter_code
_entity_poly.pdbx_strand_id
1 'polypeptide(L)'
;MMGDIQDLITASRFPGTTLDKIEIPLENGHFLIDTPGIMTENQLATHLNAKDLELVSPKKPLKPATYQLLPGNTLFLAGLGRIDYLKGESTSFTVYVARGMYIHRTKTANADDFYKKHKGELLSPPAADDEMAPLKGQEFRTEYKSDLLFGGIGFVTVPKGCVVKTYTPDGIGLGIRRALI
;
A
#
# COMPACT_ATOMS: atom_id res chain seq x y z
N MET A 1 18.28 24.58 -26.81
CA MET A 1 17.15 23.75 -27.29
C MET A 1 16.90 22.66 -26.26
N MET A 2 16.17 22.97 -25.19
CA MET A 2 15.80 22.03 -24.11
C MET A 2 14.27 21.86 -24.00
N GLY A 3 13.52 22.26 -25.04
CA GLY A 3 12.06 22.29 -25.01
C GLY A 3 11.35 21.01 -25.46
N ASP A 4 12.01 20.14 -26.22
CA ASP A 4 11.29 19.10 -26.96
C ASP A 4 11.28 17.71 -26.31
N ILE A 5 12.01 17.50 -25.20
CA ILE A 5 12.07 16.18 -24.54
C ILE A 5 10.88 15.96 -23.59
N GLN A 6 10.30 17.02 -23.03
CA GLN A 6 9.16 16.90 -22.11
C GLN A 6 7.86 16.44 -22.78
N ASP A 7 7.69 16.69 -24.08
CA ASP A 7 6.51 16.31 -24.84
C ASP A 7 6.53 14.83 -25.32
N LEU A 8 7.71 14.17 -25.24
CA LEU A 8 7.87 12.76 -25.64
C LEU A 8 7.62 11.78 -24.49
N ILE A 9 7.61 12.24 -23.24
CA ILE A 9 7.40 11.39 -22.06
C ILE A 9 6.00 11.62 -21.53
N THR A 10 5.11 10.69 -21.80
CA THR A 10 3.77 10.68 -21.20
C THR A 10 3.87 10.21 -19.74
N ALA A 11 4.07 11.15 -18.82
CA ALA A 11 4.05 10.86 -17.39
C ALA A 11 2.62 10.63 -16.92
N SER A 12 2.20 9.39 -16.76
CA SER A 12 0.94 9.05 -16.11
C SER A 12 1.17 8.48 -14.73
N ARG A 13 0.21 8.72 -13.84
CA ARG A 13 0.20 8.16 -12.47
C ARG A 13 -0.26 6.71 -12.43
N PHE A 14 -0.74 6.20 -13.53
CA PHE A 14 -1.28 4.85 -13.64
C PHE A 14 -0.35 3.96 -14.45
N PRO A 15 -0.14 2.71 -14.03
CA PRO A 15 0.59 1.73 -14.83
C PRO A 15 -0.12 1.47 -16.16
N GLY A 16 0.64 1.14 -17.21
CA GLY A 16 0.08 0.80 -18.51
C GLY A 16 -0.19 1.98 -19.46
N THR A 17 0.30 3.18 -19.16
CA THR A 17 0.15 4.37 -20.04
C THR A 17 1.16 4.41 -21.17
N THR A 18 2.34 3.84 -21.00
CA THR A 18 3.32 3.67 -22.08
C THR A 18 2.91 2.44 -22.90
N LEU A 19 2.47 2.66 -24.12
CA LEU A 19 1.98 1.58 -25.02
C LEU A 19 3.10 0.88 -25.78
N ASP A 20 4.26 1.53 -25.92
CA ASP A 20 5.44 1.01 -26.62
C ASP A 20 6.71 1.53 -25.93
N LYS A 21 7.87 0.94 -26.26
CA LYS A 21 9.14 1.45 -25.73
C LYS A 21 9.45 2.82 -26.33
N ILE A 22 9.90 3.72 -25.47
CA ILE A 22 10.38 5.04 -25.87
C ILE A 22 11.91 5.05 -25.75
N GLU A 23 12.61 5.36 -26.82
CA GLU A 23 14.07 5.51 -26.83
C GLU A 23 14.45 7.00 -26.79
N ILE A 24 15.11 7.43 -25.73
CA ILE A 24 15.58 8.79 -25.56
C ILE A 24 17.09 8.81 -25.79
N PRO A 25 17.58 9.46 -26.85
CA PRO A 25 19.02 9.52 -27.10
C PRO A 25 19.73 10.37 -26.05
N LEU A 26 20.86 9.87 -25.57
CA LEU A 26 21.75 10.58 -24.65
C LEU A 26 22.96 11.17 -25.40
N GLU A 27 23.55 12.23 -24.86
CA GLU A 27 24.69 12.95 -25.49
C GLU A 27 25.94 12.08 -25.73
N ASN A 28 26.06 10.96 -25.01
CA ASN A 28 27.18 10.01 -25.12
C ASN A 28 26.95 8.88 -26.15
N GLY A 29 25.92 9.00 -26.99
CA GLY A 29 25.58 7.99 -28.00
C GLY A 29 24.86 6.76 -27.48
N HIS A 30 24.46 6.75 -26.17
CA HIS A 30 23.60 5.75 -25.57
C HIS A 30 22.13 6.17 -25.64
N PHE A 31 21.23 5.24 -25.34
CA PHE A 31 19.79 5.49 -25.24
C PHE A 31 19.30 5.17 -23.83
N LEU A 32 18.44 6.02 -23.30
CA LEU A 32 17.58 5.68 -22.19
C LEU A 32 16.32 5.04 -22.76
N ILE A 33 15.99 3.84 -22.33
CA ILE A 33 14.82 3.11 -22.82
C ILE A 33 13.77 3.11 -21.72
N ASP A 34 12.64 3.78 -21.97
CA ASP A 34 11.44 3.65 -21.16
C ASP A 34 10.58 2.51 -21.76
N THR A 35 10.25 1.55 -20.91
CA THR A 35 9.46 0.38 -21.31
C THR A 35 8.06 0.46 -20.71
N PRO A 36 7.04 -0.11 -21.37
CA PRO A 36 5.70 -0.22 -20.81
C PRO A 36 5.73 -0.86 -19.44
N GLY A 37 5.01 -0.27 -18.48
CA GLY A 37 4.80 -0.87 -17.18
C GLY A 37 4.04 -2.19 -17.31
N ILE A 38 4.59 -3.27 -16.74
CA ILE A 38 3.91 -4.56 -16.73
C ILE A 38 2.88 -4.54 -15.60
N MET A 39 1.60 -4.67 -15.96
CA MET A 39 0.53 -4.91 -15.00
C MET A 39 0.43 -6.41 -14.73
N THR A 40 0.65 -6.83 -13.49
CA THR A 40 0.48 -8.21 -13.07
C THR A 40 -0.79 -8.36 -12.22
N GLU A 41 -1.41 -9.53 -12.23
CA GLU A 41 -2.60 -9.83 -11.42
C GLU A 41 -2.38 -9.61 -9.91
N ASN A 42 -1.12 -9.66 -9.47
CA ASN A 42 -0.73 -9.42 -8.08
C ASN A 42 -0.61 -7.93 -7.72
N GLN A 43 -0.94 -7.02 -8.62
CA GLN A 43 -0.93 -5.59 -8.36
C GLN A 43 -2.34 -5.12 -7.98
N LEU A 44 -2.44 -4.39 -6.88
CA LEU A 44 -3.70 -3.81 -6.42
C LEU A 44 -4.41 -2.98 -7.51
N ALA A 45 -3.62 -2.33 -8.37
CA ALA A 45 -4.12 -1.50 -9.48
C ALA A 45 -5.01 -2.26 -10.49
N THR A 46 -4.87 -3.58 -10.60
CA THR A 46 -5.71 -4.39 -11.51
C THR A 46 -7.07 -4.75 -10.93
N HIS A 47 -7.26 -4.57 -9.63
CA HIS A 47 -8.45 -4.95 -8.89
C HIS A 47 -9.30 -3.78 -8.40
N LEU A 48 -8.80 -2.54 -8.53
CA LEU A 48 -9.51 -1.34 -8.12
C LEU A 48 -10.08 -0.59 -9.31
N ASN A 49 -11.26 -0.02 -9.15
CA ASN A 49 -11.79 0.95 -10.09
C ASN A 49 -10.93 2.23 -10.12
N ALA A 50 -11.07 3.06 -11.15
CA ALA A 50 -10.24 4.25 -11.34
C ALA A 50 -10.30 5.24 -10.16
N LYS A 51 -11.47 5.39 -9.53
CA LYS A 51 -11.67 6.28 -8.37
C LYS A 51 -10.91 5.78 -7.14
N ASP A 52 -11.00 4.49 -6.85
CA ASP A 52 -10.33 3.87 -5.72
C ASP A 52 -8.81 3.78 -5.94
N LEU A 53 -8.39 3.53 -7.18
CA LEU A 53 -6.98 3.59 -7.56
C LEU A 53 -6.40 5.00 -7.34
N GLU A 54 -7.16 6.05 -7.62
CA GLU A 54 -6.75 7.42 -7.34
C GLU A 54 -6.57 7.70 -5.83
N LEU A 55 -7.41 7.10 -4.98
CA LEU A 55 -7.33 7.25 -3.52
C LEU A 55 -6.09 6.57 -2.93
N VAL A 56 -5.68 5.41 -3.44
CA VAL A 56 -4.49 4.70 -2.95
C VAL A 56 -3.20 5.21 -3.58
N SER A 57 -3.26 5.89 -4.72
CA SER A 57 -2.09 6.42 -5.43
C SER A 57 -1.62 7.73 -4.81
N PRO A 58 -0.34 7.84 -4.38
CA PRO A 58 0.16 9.07 -3.78
C PRO A 58 0.25 10.21 -4.80
N LYS A 59 -0.49 11.30 -4.60
CA LYS A 59 -0.39 12.53 -5.41
C LYS A 59 0.68 13.50 -4.90
N LYS A 60 1.14 13.31 -3.67
CA LYS A 60 2.12 14.15 -2.96
C LYS A 60 3.01 13.25 -2.10
N PRO A 61 4.18 13.72 -1.66
CA PRO A 61 5.02 12.97 -0.72
C PRO A 61 4.20 12.47 0.47
N LEU A 62 4.39 11.19 0.83
CA LEU A 62 3.70 10.58 1.94
C LEU A 62 4.07 11.28 3.24
N LYS A 63 3.08 11.60 4.06
CA LYS A 63 3.28 12.10 5.42
C LYS A 63 3.01 10.97 6.39
N PRO A 64 3.92 10.72 7.35
CA PRO A 64 3.71 9.71 8.37
C PRO A 64 2.51 10.05 9.26
N ALA A 65 1.73 9.04 9.59
CA ALA A 65 0.71 9.10 10.62
C ALA A 65 1.02 8.06 11.70
N THR A 66 1.15 8.49 12.96
CA THR A 66 1.56 7.62 14.06
C THR A 66 0.37 7.25 14.92
N TYR A 67 0.24 5.96 15.21
CA TYR A 67 -0.82 5.38 16.02
C TYR A 67 -0.22 4.65 17.22
N GLN A 68 -0.61 5.09 18.42
CA GLN A 68 -0.25 4.37 19.65
C GLN A 68 -1.09 3.10 19.77
N LEU A 69 -0.44 1.94 19.88
CA LEU A 69 -1.08 0.64 19.95
C LEU A 69 -0.64 -0.16 21.18
N LEU A 70 -1.56 -0.99 21.62
CA LEU A 70 -1.35 -2.03 22.62
C LEU A 70 -1.59 -3.40 21.94
N PRO A 71 -0.98 -4.50 22.43
CA PRO A 71 -1.40 -5.83 22.05
C PRO A 71 -2.92 -5.98 22.19
N GLY A 72 -3.56 -6.60 21.21
CA GLY A 72 -5.02 -6.66 21.11
C GLY A 72 -5.67 -5.48 20.37
N ASN A 73 -4.88 -4.57 19.79
CA ASN A 73 -5.37 -3.55 18.87
C ASN A 73 -5.17 -3.97 17.41
N THR A 74 -6.05 -3.49 16.55
CA THR A 74 -6.01 -3.65 15.09
C THR A 74 -6.02 -2.30 14.41
N LEU A 75 -5.20 -2.14 13.37
CA LEU A 75 -5.28 -1.05 12.41
C LEU A 75 -5.81 -1.58 11.09
N PHE A 76 -6.79 -0.88 10.52
CA PHE A 76 -7.20 -1.04 9.13
C PHE A 76 -6.59 0.06 8.27
N LEU A 77 -6.09 -0.32 7.09
CA LEU A 77 -5.67 0.56 6.00
C LEU A 77 -6.78 0.55 4.97
N ALA A 78 -7.82 1.37 5.18
CA ALA A 78 -9.11 1.25 4.52
C ALA A 78 -9.64 -0.20 4.61
N GLY A 79 -10.27 -0.73 3.57
CA GLY A 79 -10.66 -2.14 3.49
C GLY A 79 -9.63 -3.05 2.81
N LEU A 80 -8.43 -2.52 2.49
CA LEU A 80 -7.41 -3.20 1.70
C LEU A 80 -6.28 -3.80 2.53
N GLY A 81 -6.06 -3.29 3.74
CA GLY A 81 -5.01 -3.77 4.62
C GLY A 81 -5.48 -3.84 6.07
N ARG A 82 -4.91 -4.77 6.83
CA ARG A 82 -5.17 -4.92 8.26
C ARG A 82 -3.91 -5.36 8.96
N ILE A 83 -3.69 -4.85 10.17
CA ILE A 83 -2.61 -5.25 11.07
C ILE A 83 -3.22 -5.52 12.44
N ASP A 84 -3.11 -6.76 12.91
CA ASP A 84 -3.44 -7.13 14.27
C ASP A 84 -2.15 -7.13 15.10
N TYR A 85 -2.09 -6.33 16.15
CA TYR A 85 -0.98 -6.33 17.09
C TYR A 85 -1.19 -7.42 18.14
N LEU A 86 -0.44 -8.52 18.03
CA LEU A 86 -0.67 -9.72 18.84
C LEU A 86 0.11 -9.71 20.14
N LYS A 87 1.43 -9.36 20.09
CA LYS A 87 2.32 -9.38 21.27
C LYS A 87 3.38 -8.30 21.16
N GLY A 88 3.79 -7.78 22.31
CA GLY A 88 4.81 -6.77 22.49
C GLY A 88 4.43 -5.78 23.60
N GLU A 89 5.13 -4.65 23.66
CA GLU A 89 4.86 -3.58 24.62
C GLU A 89 3.95 -2.51 23.98
N SER A 90 3.39 -1.61 24.79
CA SER A 90 2.71 -0.43 24.29
C SER A 90 3.68 0.39 23.43
N THR A 91 3.34 0.60 22.17
CA THR A 91 4.25 1.26 21.24
C THR A 91 3.54 1.97 20.11
N SER A 92 4.31 2.70 19.30
CA SER A 92 3.79 3.45 18.16
C SER A 92 4.08 2.74 16.84
N PHE A 93 3.05 2.59 16.00
CA PHE A 93 3.18 2.18 14.61
C PHE A 93 3.05 3.41 13.72
N THR A 94 3.96 3.56 12.76
CA THR A 94 3.94 4.70 11.84
C THR A 94 3.52 4.26 10.45
N VAL A 95 2.41 4.80 9.98
CA VAL A 95 1.75 4.44 8.73
C VAL A 95 2.16 5.40 7.63
N TYR A 96 2.56 4.88 6.48
CA TYR A 96 2.93 5.60 5.26
C TYR A 96 2.05 5.13 4.10
N VAL A 97 0.90 5.76 3.94
CA VAL A 97 -0.07 5.50 2.86
C VAL A 97 -0.54 6.81 2.23
N ALA A 98 -1.22 6.72 1.09
CA ALA A 98 -1.81 7.89 0.44
C ALA A 98 -2.81 8.59 1.39
N ARG A 99 -2.85 9.94 1.35
CA ARG A 99 -3.69 10.75 2.26
C ARG A 99 -5.19 10.49 2.12
N GLY A 100 -5.62 9.96 0.98
CA GLY A 100 -7.03 9.62 0.74
C GLY A 100 -7.48 8.35 1.47
N MET A 101 -6.55 7.57 1.98
CA MET A 101 -6.86 6.32 2.69
C MET A 101 -7.29 6.57 4.13
N TYR A 102 -8.45 6.05 4.50
CA TYR A 102 -8.93 6.08 5.88
C TYR A 102 -8.24 5.01 6.71
N ILE A 103 -7.65 5.42 7.84
CA ILE A 103 -7.01 4.51 8.80
C ILE A 103 -7.89 4.41 10.03
N HIS A 104 -8.27 3.19 10.39
CA HIS A 104 -9.14 2.93 11.54
C HIS A 104 -8.46 2.03 12.56
N ARG A 105 -8.56 2.42 13.84
CA ARG A 105 -8.07 1.61 14.96
C ARG A 105 -9.24 1.04 15.74
N THR A 106 -9.20 -0.27 16.01
CA THR A 106 -10.20 -0.96 16.84
C THR A 106 -9.52 -2.01 17.72
N LYS A 107 -10.30 -2.70 18.56
CA LYS A 107 -9.81 -3.90 19.27
C LYS A 107 -9.81 -5.09 18.32
N THR A 108 -8.80 -5.95 18.41
CA THR A 108 -8.70 -7.15 17.58
C THR A 108 -9.91 -8.07 17.73
N ALA A 109 -10.47 -8.16 18.94
CA ALA A 109 -11.68 -8.94 19.22
C ALA A 109 -12.91 -8.49 18.39
N ASN A 110 -12.95 -7.22 17.97
CA ASN A 110 -14.06 -6.66 17.19
C ASN A 110 -13.72 -6.53 15.70
N ALA A 111 -12.48 -6.83 15.30
CA ALA A 111 -11.97 -6.49 13.98
C ALA A 111 -12.71 -7.19 12.84
N ASP A 112 -13.08 -8.47 13.02
CA ASP A 112 -13.75 -9.25 11.98
C ASP A 112 -15.19 -8.75 11.75
N ASP A 113 -15.93 -8.48 12.83
CA ASP A 113 -17.29 -7.94 12.72
C ASP A 113 -17.28 -6.52 12.19
N PHE A 114 -16.31 -5.71 12.63
CA PHE A 114 -16.12 -4.36 12.12
C PHE A 114 -15.83 -4.36 10.61
N TYR A 115 -14.95 -5.25 10.15
CA TYR A 115 -14.62 -5.37 8.73
C TYR A 115 -15.84 -5.78 7.90
N LYS A 116 -16.57 -6.84 8.34
CA LYS A 116 -17.78 -7.31 7.65
C LYS A 116 -18.83 -6.21 7.51
N LYS A 117 -19.00 -5.40 8.56
CA LYS A 117 -20.02 -4.34 8.60
C LYS A 117 -19.65 -3.12 7.75
N HIS A 118 -18.36 -2.80 7.64
CA HIS A 118 -17.92 -1.50 7.12
C HIS A 118 -17.08 -1.58 5.83
N LYS A 119 -16.78 -2.80 5.32
CA LYS A 119 -16.12 -2.96 4.03
C LYS A 119 -16.98 -2.34 2.92
N GLY A 120 -16.35 -1.54 2.06
CA GLY A 120 -17.02 -0.86 0.96
C GLY A 120 -17.76 0.43 1.35
N GLU A 121 -17.82 0.75 2.65
CA GLU A 121 -18.40 1.97 3.18
C GLU A 121 -17.34 2.80 3.90
N LEU A 122 -17.31 2.75 5.24
CA LEU A 122 -16.30 3.44 6.05
C LEU A 122 -14.89 2.93 5.74
N LEU A 123 -14.74 1.63 5.50
CA LEU A 123 -13.49 0.99 5.06
C LEU A 123 -13.46 0.93 3.52
N SER A 124 -13.48 2.08 2.86
CA SER A 124 -13.27 2.24 1.42
C SER A 124 -11.94 2.94 1.16
N PRO A 125 -11.16 2.62 0.07
CA PRO A 125 -11.39 1.50 -0.84
C PRO A 125 -11.22 0.11 -0.18
N PRO A 126 -11.72 -0.99 -0.77
CA PRO A 126 -12.45 -1.06 -2.04
C PRO A 126 -13.89 -0.53 -1.91
N ALA A 127 -14.53 -0.17 -3.02
CA ALA A 127 -15.94 0.14 -3.05
C ALA A 127 -16.80 -1.11 -2.77
N ALA A 128 -18.08 -0.93 -2.44
CA ALA A 128 -18.95 -2.03 -2.05
C ALA A 128 -19.20 -3.04 -3.18
N ASP A 129 -19.15 -2.58 -4.42
CA ASP A 129 -19.36 -3.34 -5.66
C ASP A 129 -18.05 -3.84 -6.29
N ASP A 130 -16.89 -3.52 -5.72
CA ASP A 130 -15.62 -4.06 -6.20
C ASP A 130 -15.45 -5.53 -5.78
N GLU A 131 -15.17 -6.38 -6.75
CA GLU A 131 -14.82 -7.78 -6.53
C GLU A 131 -13.37 -7.88 -6.05
N MET A 132 -13.19 -7.85 -4.74
CA MET A 132 -11.88 -8.00 -4.11
C MET A 132 -11.80 -9.34 -3.37
N ALA A 133 -10.70 -10.07 -3.59
CA ALA A 133 -10.42 -11.31 -2.89
C ALA A 133 -10.47 -11.13 -1.36
N PRO A 134 -10.82 -12.16 -0.59
CA PRO A 134 -10.79 -12.11 0.87
C PRO A 134 -9.41 -11.75 1.40
N LEU A 135 -9.37 -11.09 2.56
CA LEU A 135 -8.12 -10.79 3.25
C LEU A 135 -7.44 -12.08 3.70
N LYS A 136 -6.17 -12.26 3.31
CA LYS A 136 -5.31 -13.36 3.74
C LYS A 136 -4.24 -12.84 4.67
N GLY A 137 -4.08 -13.49 5.82
CA GLY A 137 -3.19 -13.04 6.88
C GLY A 137 -1.87 -13.80 6.93
N GLN A 138 -0.79 -13.08 7.24
CA GLN A 138 0.54 -13.61 7.53
C GLN A 138 1.08 -13.03 8.83
N GLU A 139 1.64 -13.87 9.71
CA GLU A 139 2.28 -13.44 10.95
C GLU A 139 3.74 -13.05 10.70
N PHE A 140 4.16 -11.95 11.35
CA PHE A 140 5.54 -11.48 11.37
C PHE A 140 6.00 -11.20 12.79
N ARG A 141 7.29 -11.45 13.03
CA ARG A 141 8.00 -11.11 14.26
C ARG A 141 9.12 -10.14 13.93
N THR A 142 9.18 -9.02 14.62
CA THR A 142 10.16 -7.98 14.34
C THR A 142 11.39 -8.14 15.24
N GLU A 143 12.49 -8.64 14.69
CA GLU A 143 13.78 -8.72 15.39
C GLU A 143 14.51 -7.37 15.44
N TYR A 144 14.11 -6.45 14.60
CA TYR A 144 14.57 -5.06 14.49
C TYR A 144 13.40 -4.16 14.07
N LYS A 145 13.59 -2.83 14.12
CA LYS A 145 12.62 -1.88 13.54
C LYS A 145 12.38 -2.25 12.08
N SER A 146 11.15 -2.51 11.70
CA SER A 146 10.79 -3.11 10.40
C SER A 146 9.67 -2.35 9.72
N ASP A 147 9.68 -2.37 8.39
CA ASP A 147 8.56 -1.93 7.56
C ASP A 147 7.77 -3.15 7.11
N LEU A 148 6.49 -3.18 7.44
CA LEU A 148 5.51 -4.11 6.90
C LEU A 148 5.01 -3.53 5.58
N LEU A 149 5.23 -4.24 4.48
CA LEU A 149 4.95 -3.77 3.12
C LEU A 149 3.60 -4.30 2.66
N PHE A 150 2.75 -3.40 2.17
CA PHE A 150 1.45 -3.72 1.59
C PHE A 150 1.47 -3.33 0.12
N GLY A 151 1.47 -4.33 -0.77
CA GLY A 151 1.62 -4.12 -2.22
C GLY A 151 0.61 -3.14 -2.80
N GLY A 152 1.09 -2.08 -3.45
CA GLY A 152 0.25 -1.04 -4.05
C GLY A 152 -0.42 -0.07 -3.06
N ILE A 153 -0.28 -0.28 -1.74
CA ILE A 153 -0.92 0.54 -0.69
C ILE A 153 0.09 1.46 -0.01
N GLY A 154 1.22 0.87 0.45
CA GLY A 154 2.22 1.58 1.23
C GLY A 154 2.91 0.66 2.25
N PHE A 155 3.35 1.24 3.36
CA PHE A 155 4.01 0.46 4.41
C PHE A 155 3.72 1.01 5.81
N VAL A 156 3.96 0.16 6.81
CA VAL A 156 3.82 0.52 8.23
C VAL A 156 5.09 0.16 8.96
N THR A 157 5.73 1.15 9.56
CA THR A 157 6.92 0.95 10.38
C THR A 157 6.52 0.50 11.78
N VAL A 158 7.10 -0.60 12.21
CA VAL A 158 6.83 -1.28 13.49
C VAL A 158 8.14 -1.44 14.26
N PRO A 159 8.19 -1.14 15.56
CA PRO A 159 9.38 -1.33 16.38
C PRO A 159 9.83 -2.79 16.50
N LYS A 160 11.04 -2.99 17.02
CA LYS A 160 11.56 -4.30 17.42
C LYS A 160 10.69 -4.91 18.54
N GLY A 161 10.58 -6.24 18.54
CA GLY A 161 9.94 -7.01 19.61
C GLY A 161 8.43 -7.15 19.47
N CYS A 162 7.87 -6.77 18.34
CA CYS A 162 6.45 -6.92 18.05
C CYS A 162 6.16 -8.25 17.34
N VAL A 163 5.03 -8.86 17.68
CA VAL A 163 4.40 -9.92 16.91
C VAL A 163 3.10 -9.34 16.32
N VAL A 164 3.00 -9.34 15.02
CA VAL A 164 1.86 -8.79 14.29
C VAL A 164 1.33 -9.81 13.28
N LYS A 165 0.04 -9.79 13.02
CA LYS A 165 -0.55 -10.49 11.89
C LYS A 165 -1.08 -9.46 10.91
N THR A 166 -0.55 -9.48 9.70
CA THR A 166 -0.91 -8.52 8.65
C THR A 166 -1.73 -9.22 7.59
N TYR A 167 -2.65 -8.49 6.97
CA TYR A 167 -3.57 -9.02 5.98
C TYR A 167 -3.65 -8.09 4.79
N THR A 168 -3.69 -8.67 3.59
CA THR A 168 -4.02 -8.05 2.32
C THR A 168 -5.01 -8.93 1.56
N PRO A 169 -5.70 -8.43 0.54
CA PRO A 169 -6.45 -9.28 -0.37
C PRO A 169 -5.57 -10.41 -0.92
N ASP A 170 -6.10 -11.63 -1.02
CA ASP A 170 -5.33 -12.78 -1.52
C ASP A 170 -4.78 -12.47 -2.91
N GLY A 171 -3.51 -12.78 -3.16
CA GLY A 171 -2.79 -12.42 -4.37
C GLY A 171 -2.05 -11.08 -4.31
N ILE A 172 -2.40 -10.16 -3.40
CA ILE A 172 -1.68 -8.90 -3.24
C ILE A 172 -0.45 -9.09 -2.36
N GLY A 173 0.69 -8.58 -2.83
CA GLY A 173 1.99 -8.77 -2.18
C GLY A 173 2.01 -8.21 -0.75
N LEU A 174 2.48 -9.05 0.19
CA LEU A 174 2.72 -8.73 1.58
C LEU A 174 4.16 -9.08 1.93
N GLY A 175 4.86 -8.24 2.66
CA GLY A 175 6.27 -8.48 2.99
C GLY A 175 6.74 -7.72 4.22
N ILE A 176 7.98 -8.01 4.63
CA ILE A 176 8.66 -7.33 5.71
C ILE A 176 10.10 -7.03 5.28
N ARG A 177 10.61 -5.86 5.67
CA ARG A 177 12.02 -5.48 5.53
C ARG A 177 12.50 -4.73 6.76
N ARG A 178 13.82 -4.55 6.91
CA ARG A 178 14.36 -3.59 7.88
C ARG A 178 13.88 -2.18 7.53
N ALA A 179 13.46 -1.40 8.53
CA ALA A 179 12.98 -0.04 8.30
C ALA A 179 14.06 0.84 7.65
N LEU A 180 13.61 1.68 6.71
CA LEU A 180 14.48 2.63 6.00
C LEU A 180 14.62 3.96 6.76
N ILE A 181 13.67 4.25 7.67
CA ILE A 181 13.57 5.53 8.40
C ILE A 181 13.54 5.27 9.91
#